data_2de0494409aed6b1f1283c235dc98295
#
_entry.id   2de0494409aed6b1f1283c235dc98295
#
_cell.length_a   1.000
_cell.length_b   1.000
_cell.length_c   1.000
_cell.angle_alpha   90.00
_cell.angle_beta   90.00
_cell.angle_gamma   90.00
#
_symmetry.space_group_name_H-M   'P 1'
#
loop_
_entity.id
_entity.type
_entity.pdbx_description
1 polymer ?
#
loop_
_entity_poly.entity_id
_entity_poly.type
_entity_poly.pdbx_seq_one_letter_code
_entity_poly.pdbx_strand_id
1 'polypeptide(L)'
;PFRAKNQATLIYRIINTDAPDVTSLTPSLPEGLNAILRRALEKDLYSRYRNGAEFAKDLAAVRYQILEDDETVQDTKHFEMLRKIDFFTEFENVELWEILRISVWRQIAPRVAIIREGEANRIFGLVVDGFVEVSIGGSTLCRLGQGEVIGEVAYLHPTKDERSASVVTLESTLFLEINAAALALASEELQERMRTALLGRMIERMRTVNQIAAAQGAPAVESAKALMEGSTRSAPGSGLDLELTPM
;
A
#
# COMPACT_ATOMS: atom_id res chain seq x y z
N PRO A 1 -14.06 -18.84 -25.02
CA PRO A 1 -15.49 -19.14 -25.23
C PRO A 1 -15.73 -20.20 -26.30
N PHE A 2 -14.80 -20.39 -27.26
CA PHE A 2 -14.95 -21.36 -28.33
C PHE A 2 -14.03 -22.57 -28.16
N ARG A 3 -14.57 -23.78 -28.30
CA ARG A 3 -13.82 -25.04 -28.28
C ARG A 3 -14.25 -25.92 -29.45
N ALA A 4 -13.33 -26.62 -30.09
CA ALA A 4 -13.64 -27.58 -31.17
C ALA A 4 -12.61 -28.72 -31.18
N LYS A 5 -12.97 -29.85 -31.81
CA LYS A 5 -12.09 -31.02 -31.93
C LYS A 5 -11.00 -30.83 -32.98
N ASN A 6 -11.17 -29.91 -33.92
CA ASN A 6 -10.18 -29.58 -34.94
C ASN A 6 -10.14 -28.07 -35.22
N GLN A 7 -9.06 -27.64 -35.87
CA GLN A 7 -8.77 -26.22 -36.13
C GLN A 7 -9.81 -25.58 -37.09
N ALA A 8 -10.23 -26.28 -38.12
CA ALA A 8 -11.20 -25.73 -39.08
C ALA A 8 -12.55 -25.43 -38.42
N THR A 9 -13.05 -26.33 -37.59
CA THR A 9 -14.28 -26.11 -36.80
C THR A 9 -14.10 -25.00 -35.75
N LEU A 10 -12.91 -24.87 -35.16
CA LEU A 10 -12.64 -23.79 -34.22
C LEU A 10 -12.71 -22.43 -34.91
N ILE A 11 -12.03 -22.30 -36.07
CA ILE A 11 -12.03 -21.06 -36.86
C ILE A 11 -13.47 -20.73 -37.29
N TYR A 12 -14.24 -21.71 -37.80
CA TYR A 12 -15.64 -21.51 -38.16
C TYR A 12 -16.45 -20.95 -36.99
N ARG A 13 -16.30 -21.52 -35.77
CA ARG A 13 -17.01 -21.05 -34.58
C ARG A 13 -16.59 -19.63 -34.16
N ILE A 14 -15.31 -19.31 -34.24
CA ILE A 14 -14.82 -17.97 -33.91
C ILE A 14 -15.45 -16.92 -34.84
N ILE A 15 -15.59 -17.26 -36.10
CA ILE A 15 -16.11 -16.31 -37.11
C ILE A 15 -17.64 -16.23 -37.10
N ASN A 16 -18.33 -17.36 -36.90
CA ASN A 16 -19.75 -17.48 -37.21
C ASN A 16 -20.67 -17.79 -36.01
N THR A 17 -20.10 -18.04 -34.82
CA THR A 17 -20.91 -18.43 -33.65
C THR A 17 -20.75 -17.40 -32.54
N ASP A 18 -21.87 -16.99 -31.92
CA ASP A 18 -21.83 -16.10 -30.76
C ASP A 18 -21.30 -16.81 -29.52
N ALA A 19 -20.62 -16.07 -28.67
CA ALA A 19 -20.19 -16.59 -27.41
C ALA A 19 -21.39 -16.78 -26.46
N PRO A 20 -21.40 -17.87 -25.66
CA PRO A 20 -22.42 -18.04 -24.64
C PRO A 20 -22.33 -16.93 -23.59
N ASP A 21 -23.46 -16.59 -22.98
CA ASP A 21 -23.50 -15.66 -21.88
C ASP A 21 -22.68 -16.18 -20.68
N VAL A 22 -21.85 -15.33 -20.11
CA VAL A 22 -20.99 -15.71 -18.99
C VAL A 22 -21.80 -16.06 -17.74
N THR A 23 -22.96 -15.45 -17.56
CA THR A 23 -23.89 -15.76 -16.47
C THR A 23 -24.51 -17.15 -16.57
N SER A 24 -24.59 -17.72 -17.79
CA SER A 24 -25.02 -19.10 -17.98
C SER A 24 -23.97 -20.12 -17.50
N LEU A 25 -22.69 -19.71 -17.47
CA LEU A 25 -21.58 -20.53 -16.97
C LEU A 25 -21.30 -20.30 -15.49
N THR A 26 -21.49 -19.08 -15.05
CA THR A 26 -21.25 -18.66 -13.65
C THR A 26 -22.37 -17.70 -13.23
N PRO A 27 -23.47 -18.21 -12.65
CA PRO A 27 -24.66 -17.42 -12.32
C PRO A 27 -24.44 -16.30 -11.31
N SER A 28 -23.35 -16.34 -10.53
CA SER A 28 -22.98 -15.29 -9.57
C SER A 28 -22.39 -14.03 -10.22
N LEU A 29 -22.13 -14.05 -11.52
CA LEU A 29 -21.61 -12.88 -12.22
C LEU A 29 -22.75 -11.92 -12.61
N PRO A 30 -22.50 -10.59 -12.60
CA PRO A 30 -23.51 -9.61 -12.99
C PRO A 30 -23.93 -9.75 -14.43
N GLU A 31 -25.22 -9.54 -14.65
CA GLU A 31 -25.83 -9.62 -15.99
C GLU A 31 -25.21 -8.61 -16.97
N GLY A 32 -24.78 -7.44 -16.47
CA GLY A 32 -24.10 -6.42 -17.26
C GLY A 32 -22.81 -6.89 -17.96
N LEU A 33 -22.12 -7.92 -17.43
CA LEU A 33 -20.96 -8.52 -18.08
C LEU A 33 -21.27 -9.17 -19.41
N ASN A 34 -22.48 -9.70 -19.61
CA ASN A 34 -22.89 -10.32 -20.87
C ASN A 34 -22.82 -9.33 -22.03
N ALA A 35 -23.33 -8.11 -21.83
CA ALA A 35 -23.29 -7.04 -22.82
C ALA A 35 -21.89 -6.64 -23.22
N ILE A 36 -21.01 -6.49 -22.22
CA ILE A 36 -19.60 -6.12 -22.41
C ILE A 36 -18.85 -7.21 -23.16
N LEU A 37 -19.01 -8.47 -22.76
CA LEU A 37 -18.34 -9.59 -23.41
C LEU A 37 -18.88 -9.84 -24.82
N ARG A 38 -20.19 -9.68 -25.06
CA ARG A 38 -20.75 -9.72 -26.42
C ARG A 38 -20.08 -8.67 -27.30
N ARG A 39 -20.01 -7.39 -26.85
CA ARG A 39 -19.36 -6.32 -27.60
C ARG A 39 -17.87 -6.61 -27.82
N ALA A 40 -17.14 -7.14 -26.84
CA ALA A 40 -15.73 -7.50 -26.98
C ALA A 40 -15.48 -8.62 -27.98
N LEU A 41 -16.46 -9.53 -28.14
CA LEU A 41 -16.40 -10.70 -29.03
C LEU A 41 -17.23 -10.54 -30.31
N GLU A 42 -17.73 -9.32 -30.59
CA GLU A 42 -18.51 -9.00 -31.79
C GLU A 42 -17.72 -9.37 -33.04
N LYS A 43 -18.46 -9.87 -34.07
CA LYS A 43 -17.83 -10.33 -35.33
C LYS A 43 -17.43 -9.15 -36.20
N ASP A 44 -18.26 -8.12 -36.23
CA ASP A 44 -17.93 -6.87 -36.87
C ASP A 44 -16.89 -6.06 -36.07
N LEU A 45 -15.78 -5.70 -36.74
CA LEU A 45 -14.68 -4.96 -36.12
C LEU A 45 -15.08 -3.53 -35.67
N TYR A 46 -16.05 -2.93 -36.38
CA TYR A 46 -16.51 -1.58 -36.05
C TYR A 46 -17.42 -1.53 -34.82
N SER A 47 -18.09 -2.65 -34.56
CA SER A 47 -18.99 -2.82 -33.40
C SER A 47 -18.22 -3.19 -32.12
N ARG A 48 -16.98 -3.65 -32.25
CA ARG A 48 -16.10 -3.94 -31.11
C ARG A 48 -15.62 -2.68 -30.39
N TYR A 49 -14.97 -2.89 -29.24
CA TYR A 49 -14.19 -1.84 -28.59
C TYR A 49 -13.03 -1.39 -29.50
N ARG A 50 -12.84 -0.09 -29.62
CA ARG A 50 -11.77 0.50 -30.45
C ARG A 50 -10.39 0.30 -29.83
N ASN A 51 -10.33 0.24 -28.50
CA ASN A 51 -9.09 0.04 -27.74
C ASN A 51 -9.40 -0.55 -26.36
N GLY A 52 -8.32 -0.94 -25.64
CA GLY A 52 -8.44 -1.52 -24.31
C GLY A 52 -8.98 -0.55 -23.26
N ALA A 53 -8.76 0.76 -23.40
CA ALA A 53 -9.25 1.75 -22.45
C ALA A 53 -10.80 1.85 -22.48
N GLU A 54 -11.41 1.80 -23.66
CA GLU A 54 -12.87 1.76 -23.80
C GLU A 54 -13.48 0.50 -23.17
N PHE A 55 -12.83 -0.66 -23.37
CA PHE A 55 -13.22 -1.92 -22.74
C PHE A 55 -13.08 -1.87 -21.21
N ALA A 56 -11.95 -1.36 -20.70
CA ALA A 56 -11.70 -1.20 -19.26
C ALA A 56 -12.70 -0.27 -18.59
N LYS A 57 -13.12 0.81 -19.28
CA LYS A 57 -14.14 1.74 -18.78
C LYS A 57 -15.48 1.05 -18.56
N ASP A 58 -15.95 0.25 -19.55
CA ASP A 58 -17.22 -0.47 -19.46
C ASP A 58 -17.15 -1.56 -18.37
N LEU A 59 -16.01 -2.27 -18.25
CA LEU A 59 -15.79 -3.22 -17.17
C LEU A 59 -15.82 -2.55 -15.79
N ALA A 60 -15.22 -1.37 -15.66
CA ALA A 60 -15.25 -0.60 -14.41
C ALA A 60 -16.70 -0.22 -14.03
N ALA A 61 -17.52 0.15 -15.01
CA ALA A 61 -18.93 0.49 -14.77
C ALA A 61 -19.75 -0.71 -14.23
N VAL A 62 -19.51 -1.93 -14.74
CA VAL A 62 -20.17 -3.14 -14.24
C VAL A 62 -19.64 -3.58 -12.90
N ARG A 63 -18.38 -3.27 -12.58
CA ARG A 63 -17.84 -3.53 -11.25
C ARG A 63 -18.69 -2.91 -10.14
N TYR A 64 -19.28 -1.73 -10.36
CA TYR A 64 -20.19 -1.11 -9.39
C TYR A 64 -21.48 -1.93 -9.17
N GLN A 65 -21.90 -2.76 -10.14
CA GLN A 65 -23.06 -3.66 -10.00
C GLN A 65 -22.73 -4.98 -9.28
N ILE A 66 -21.45 -5.40 -9.25
CA ILE A 66 -20.99 -6.59 -8.53
C ILE A 66 -20.99 -6.34 -7.00
N LEU A 67 -21.02 -5.09 -6.61
CA LEU A 67 -20.66 -4.60 -5.30
C LEU A 67 -21.84 -4.49 -4.31
N GLU A 68 -22.94 -5.21 -4.52
CA GLU A 68 -24.06 -5.30 -3.54
C GLU A 68 -23.85 -6.36 -2.45
N ASP A 69 -22.74 -7.11 -2.46
CA ASP A 69 -22.35 -7.98 -1.36
C ASP A 69 -21.60 -7.20 -0.26
N ASP A 70 -21.73 -7.61 1.00
CA ASP A 70 -21.25 -6.93 2.22
C ASP A 70 -19.78 -6.49 2.18
N GLU A 71 -18.93 -7.24 1.48
CA GLU A 71 -17.50 -6.93 1.29
C GLU A 71 -17.28 -5.62 0.53
N THR A 72 -18.15 -5.31 -0.38
CA THR A 72 -18.02 -4.17 -1.30
C THR A 72 -18.59 -2.87 -0.77
N VAL A 73 -19.55 -2.95 0.13
CA VAL A 73 -19.98 -1.78 0.93
C VAL A 73 -18.80 -1.33 1.81
N GLN A 74 -18.02 -2.27 2.31
CA GLN A 74 -16.83 -2.01 3.11
C GLN A 74 -15.72 -1.37 2.25
N ASP A 75 -15.43 -1.92 1.07
CA ASP A 75 -14.44 -1.38 0.14
C ASP A 75 -14.80 0.04 -0.33
N THR A 76 -16.07 0.31 -0.59
CA THR A 76 -16.53 1.66 -0.93
C THR A 76 -16.34 2.65 0.23
N LYS A 77 -16.63 2.23 1.46
CA LYS A 77 -16.37 3.05 2.66
C LYS A 77 -14.87 3.31 2.82
N HIS A 78 -14.05 2.29 2.69
CA HIS A 78 -12.59 2.40 2.76
C HIS A 78 -12.06 3.33 1.68
N PHE A 79 -12.54 3.23 0.45
CA PHE A 79 -12.19 4.13 -0.65
C PHE A 79 -12.51 5.59 -0.31
N GLU A 80 -13.72 5.87 0.17
CA GLU A 80 -14.12 7.22 0.59
C GLU A 80 -13.30 7.74 1.78
N MET A 81 -12.83 6.85 2.66
CA MET A 81 -11.90 7.21 3.73
C MET A 81 -10.54 7.61 3.17
N LEU A 82 -9.96 6.83 2.25
CA LEU A 82 -8.67 7.15 1.63
C LEU A 82 -8.72 8.50 0.91
N ARG A 83 -9.78 8.78 0.16
CA ARG A 83 -9.94 10.05 -0.56
C ARG A 83 -9.94 11.30 0.32
N LYS A 84 -10.26 11.16 1.60
CA LYS A 84 -10.30 12.27 2.57
C LYS A 84 -8.96 12.48 3.27
N ILE A 85 -8.00 11.61 3.08
CA ILE A 85 -6.69 11.69 3.70
C ILE A 85 -5.74 12.45 2.78
N ASP A 86 -5.13 13.51 3.28
CA ASP A 86 -4.22 14.39 2.52
C ASP A 86 -3.08 13.64 1.83
N PHE A 87 -2.61 12.54 2.43
CA PHE A 87 -1.59 11.70 1.82
C PHE A 87 -1.97 11.19 0.43
N PHE A 88 -3.26 10.97 0.18
CA PHE A 88 -3.78 10.41 -1.06
C PHE A 88 -4.34 11.44 -2.04
N THR A 89 -4.17 12.74 -1.77
CA THR A 89 -4.73 13.81 -2.60
C THR A 89 -4.30 13.73 -4.07
N GLU A 90 -3.04 13.37 -4.32
CA GLU A 90 -2.47 13.26 -5.67
C GLU A 90 -2.70 11.90 -6.35
N PHE A 91 -3.39 10.96 -5.66
CA PHE A 91 -3.65 9.64 -6.19
C PHE A 91 -4.91 9.61 -7.05
N GLU A 92 -4.83 8.92 -8.17
CA GLU A 92 -6.00 8.68 -9.01
C GLU A 92 -6.91 7.60 -8.42
N ASN A 93 -8.20 7.63 -8.80
CA ASN A 93 -9.16 6.65 -8.29
C ASN A 93 -8.73 5.19 -8.56
N VAL A 94 -8.10 4.95 -9.71
CA VAL A 94 -7.60 3.60 -10.07
C VAL A 94 -6.50 3.15 -9.11
N GLU A 95 -5.59 4.05 -8.76
CA GLU A 95 -4.49 3.80 -7.82
C GLU A 95 -5.03 3.53 -6.40
N LEU A 96 -6.05 4.27 -5.96
CA LEU A 96 -6.69 4.04 -4.66
C LEU A 96 -7.36 2.66 -4.58
N TRP A 97 -8.01 2.23 -5.66
CA TRP A 97 -8.58 0.89 -5.73
C TRP A 97 -7.50 -0.20 -5.75
N GLU A 98 -6.37 0.07 -6.36
CA GLU A 98 -5.23 -0.84 -6.34
C GLU A 98 -4.61 -0.94 -4.94
N ILE A 99 -4.48 0.18 -4.22
CA ILE A 99 -4.07 0.21 -2.81
C ILE A 99 -5.00 -0.64 -1.95
N LEU A 100 -6.32 -0.51 -2.11
CA LEU A 100 -7.29 -1.31 -1.36
C LEU A 100 -7.08 -2.82 -1.55
N ARG A 101 -6.72 -3.25 -2.75
CA ARG A 101 -6.49 -4.68 -3.05
C ARG A 101 -5.21 -5.24 -2.46
N ILE A 102 -4.17 -4.42 -2.28
CA ILE A 102 -2.86 -4.85 -1.79
C ILE A 102 -2.65 -4.54 -0.31
N SER A 103 -3.62 -3.89 0.33
CA SER A 103 -3.56 -3.48 1.73
C SER A 103 -4.46 -4.33 2.62
N VAL A 104 -4.17 -4.29 3.91
CA VAL A 104 -4.98 -4.91 4.96
C VAL A 104 -5.42 -3.84 5.96
N TRP A 105 -6.72 -3.75 6.18
CA TRP A 105 -7.30 -2.86 7.18
C TRP A 105 -7.33 -3.54 8.54
N ARG A 106 -6.75 -2.88 9.53
CA ARG A 106 -6.63 -3.43 10.88
C ARG A 106 -7.17 -2.47 11.92
N GLN A 107 -8.18 -2.91 12.68
CA GLN A 107 -8.56 -2.24 13.91
C GLN A 107 -7.68 -2.77 15.04
N ILE A 108 -6.85 -1.92 15.60
CA ILE A 108 -5.83 -2.28 16.59
C ILE A 108 -6.23 -1.68 17.94
N ALA A 109 -6.27 -2.52 18.98
CA ALA A 109 -6.59 -2.09 20.33
C ALA A 109 -5.51 -1.15 20.91
N PRO A 110 -5.81 -0.35 21.94
CA PRO A 110 -4.83 0.50 22.62
C PRO A 110 -3.65 -0.30 23.19
N ARG A 111 -2.48 0.30 23.20
CA ARG A 111 -1.22 -0.25 23.75
C ARG A 111 -0.71 -1.50 23.04
N VAL A 112 -1.03 -1.66 21.77
CA VAL A 112 -0.50 -2.74 20.94
C VAL A 112 0.63 -2.21 20.05
N ALA A 113 1.75 -2.93 20.01
CA ALA A 113 2.85 -2.60 19.13
C ALA A 113 2.50 -2.98 17.68
N ILE A 114 2.53 -2.01 16.77
CA ILE A 114 2.40 -2.20 15.31
C ILE A 114 3.77 -2.57 14.73
N ILE A 115 4.80 -1.88 15.19
CA ILE A 115 6.20 -2.05 14.78
C ILE A 115 7.04 -2.13 16.06
N ARG A 116 8.04 -3.02 16.08
CA ARG A 116 9.04 -3.09 17.15
C ARG A 116 10.42 -2.81 16.60
N GLU A 117 11.17 -1.96 17.30
CA GLU A 117 12.56 -1.64 16.99
C GLU A 117 13.41 -2.92 16.89
N GLY A 118 14.27 -3.01 15.88
CA GLY A 118 15.12 -4.17 15.60
C GLY A 118 14.44 -5.35 14.90
N GLU A 119 13.10 -5.38 14.80
CA GLU A 119 12.42 -6.44 14.04
C GLU A 119 12.69 -6.28 12.53
N ALA A 120 12.88 -7.42 11.85
CA ALA A 120 12.98 -7.47 10.40
C ALA A 120 11.58 -7.70 9.81
N ASN A 121 10.94 -6.65 9.33
CA ASN A 121 9.73 -6.76 8.52
C ASN A 121 9.63 -5.58 7.54
N ARG A 122 8.88 -5.75 6.44
CA ARG A 122 8.73 -4.74 5.37
C ARG A 122 7.30 -4.22 5.25
N ILE A 123 6.61 -4.14 6.37
CA ILE A 123 5.26 -3.59 6.43
C ILE A 123 5.40 -2.10 6.72
N PHE A 124 4.73 -1.28 5.95
CA PHE A 124 4.51 0.13 6.26
C PHE A 124 3.02 0.41 6.17
N GLY A 125 2.60 1.56 6.61
CA GLY A 125 1.19 1.87 6.48
C GLY A 125 0.83 3.25 7.00
N LEU A 126 -0.46 3.50 7.06
CA LEU A 126 -1.02 4.79 7.36
C LEU A 126 -2.02 4.68 8.52
N VAL A 127 -1.94 5.62 9.45
CA VAL A 127 -2.93 5.79 10.51
C VAL A 127 -4.16 6.44 9.88
N VAL A 128 -5.23 5.66 9.71
CA VAL A 128 -6.49 6.15 9.14
C VAL A 128 -7.32 6.87 10.18
N ASP A 129 -7.30 6.37 11.42
CA ASP A 129 -7.97 6.98 12.57
C ASP A 129 -7.24 6.56 13.86
N GLY A 130 -7.21 7.43 14.86
CA GLY A 130 -6.52 7.21 16.14
C GLY A 130 -5.12 7.80 16.20
N PHE A 131 -4.38 7.43 17.24
CA PHE A 131 -3.04 7.94 17.52
C PHE A 131 -2.06 6.81 17.88
N VAL A 132 -0.81 7.00 17.46
CA VAL A 132 0.30 6.11 17.81
C VAL A 132 1.45 6.90 18.41
N GLU A 133 2.25 6.24 19.24
CA GLU A 133 3.48 6.76 19.81
C GLU A 133 4.67 6.08 19.16
N VAL A 134 5.65 6.88 18.75
CA VAL A 134 6.92 6.42 18.18
C VAL A 134 7.99 6.56 19.22
N SER A 135 8.77 5.49 19.46
CA SER A 135 9.88 5.47 20.44
C SER A 135 11.12 4.79 19.87
N ILE A 136 12.30 5.22 20.34
CA ILE A 136 13.61 4.61 20.05
C ILE A 136 14.32 4.36 21.38
N GLY A 137 14.83 3.15 21.58
CA GLY A 137 15.51 2.78 22.83
C GLY A 137 14.66 3.00 24.07
N GLY A 138 13.34 2.90 23.96
CA GLY A 138 12.39 3.17 25.05
C GLY A 138 12.08 4.65 25.31
N SER A 139 12.71 5.58 24.58
CA SER A 139 12.43 7.02 24.70
C SER A 139 11.42 7.45 23.66
N THR A 140 10.32 8.09 24.08
CA THR A 140 9.28 8.62 23.17
C THR A 140 9.86 9.76 22.34
N LEU A 141 9.72 9.64 21.01
CA LEU A 141 10.12 10.68 20.06
C LEU A 141 8.98 11.62 19.72
N CYS A 142 7.85 11.04 19.30
CA CYS A 142 6.70 11.82 18.86
C CYS A 142 5.41 10.99 18.91
N ARG A 143 4.30 11.68 18.73
CA ARG A 143 2.98 11.07 18.50
C ARG A 143 2.53 11.39 17.09
N LEU A 144 1.97 10.41 16.42
CA LEU A 144 1.46 10.50 15.07
C LEU A 144 -0.02 10.17 15.06
N GLY A 145 -0.78 10.90 14.27
CA GLY A 145 -2.24 10.74 14.17
C GLY A 145 -2.71 10.41 12.77
N GLN A 146 -3.97 10.72 12.51
CA GLN A 146 -4.60 10.50 11.22
C GLN A 146 -3.81 11.11 10.06
N GLY A 147 -3.67 10.34 8.98
CA GLY A 147 -2.96 10.75 7.76
C GLY A 147 -1.44 10.55 7.82
N GLU A 148 -0.90 10.17 8.99
CA GLU A 148 0.54 9.94 9.14
C GLU A 148 0.94 8.52 8.71
N VAL A 149 2.08 8.45 8.02
CA VAL A 149 2.68 7.19 7.57
C VAL A 149 3.72 6.72 8.57
N ILE A 150 3.74 5.41 8.81
CA ILE A 150 4.71 4.74 9.68
C ILE A 150 5.36 3.56 8.97
N GLY A 151 6.64 3.31 9.28
CA GLY A 151 7.40 2.18 8.75
C GLY A 151 7.92 2.37 7.32
N GLU A 152 7.77 3.55 6.74
CA GLU A 152 8.14 3.91 5.37
C GLU A 152 9.64 3.77 5.10
N VAL A 153 10.49 3.95 6.11
CA VAL A 153 11.95 3.89 5.99
C VAL A 153 12.40 2.51 5.49
N ALA A 154 11.78 1.43 5.98
CA ALA A 154 12.13 0.07 5.55
C ALA A 154 11.71 -0.23 4.10
N TYR A 155 10.72 0.48 3.57
CA TYR A 155 10.34 0.39 2.15
C TYR A 155 11.30 1.20 1.27
N LEU A 156 11.61 2.44 1.68
CA LEU A 156 12.43 3.36 0.90
C LEU A 156 13.93 2.99 0.93
N HIS A 157 14.37 2.25 1.94
CA HIS A 157 15.77 1.84 2.09
C HIS A 157 15.91 0.30 2.05
N PRO A 158 15.96 -0.31 0.87
CA PRO A 158 15.84 -1.76 0.68
C PRO A 158 16.98 -2.60 1.28
N THR A 159 18.09 -1.99 1.65
CA THR A 159 19.23 -2.67 2.28
C THR A 159 19.18 -2.69 3.81
N LYS A 160 18.19 -2.03 4.43
CA LYS A 160 18.02 -1.94 5.87
C LYS A 160 16.73 -2.63 6.26
N ASP A 161 16.78 -3.91 6.62
CA ASP A 161 15.60 -4.71 6.96
C ASP A 161 15.11 -4.46 8.40
N GLU A 162 15.95 -3.92 9.28
CA GLU A 162 15.62 -3.68 10.69
C GLU A 162 14.86 -2.38 10.90
N ARG A 163 13.88 -2.43 11.79
CA ARG A 163 13.09 -1.28 12.19
C ARG A 163 13.90 -0.32 13.06
N SER A 164 13.91 0.94 12.71
CA SER A 164 14.61 2.00 13.43
C SER A 164 13.90 2.49 14.69
N ALA A 165 12.63 2.16 14.86
CA ALA A 165 11.80 2.63 15.98
C ALA A 165 10.68 1.63 16.29
N SER A 166 10.16 1.70 17.51
CA SER A 166 8.92 1.06 17.91
C SER A 166 7.74 2.01 17.72
N VAL A 167 6.60 1.47 17.30
CA VAL A 167 5.34 2.20 17.15
C VAL A 167 4.24 1.47 17.88
N VAL A 168 3.59 2.14 18.84
CA VAL A 168 2.57 1.58 19.73
C VAL A 168 1.31 2.44 19.65
N THR A 169 0.14 1.81 19.57
CA THR A 169 -1.15 2.51 19.60
C THR A 169 -1.41 3.13 20.96
N LEU A 170 -1.87 4.38 20.98
CA LEU A 170 -2.29 5.07 22.21
C LEU A 170 -3.77 4.82 22.52
N GLU A 171 -4.56 4.63 21.49
CA GLU A 171 -5.99 4.36 21.55
C GLU A 171 -6.39 3.32 20.50
N SER A 172 -7.69 2.99 20.39
CA SER A 172 -8.19 2.15 19.30
C SER A 172 -7.90 2.80 17.96
N THR A 173 -7.06 2.19 17.16
CA THR A 173 -6.48 2.78 15.95
C THR A 173 -6.87 1.97 14.73
N LEU A 174 -7.41 2.64 13.70
CA LEU A 174 -7.61 2.06 12.38
C LEU A 174 -6.36 2.29 11.54
N PHE A 175 -5.72 1.20 11.14
CA PHE A 175 -4.46 1.20 10.43
C PHE A 175 -4.59 0.54 9.06
N LEU A 176 -4.13 1.21 8.02
CA LEU A 176 -3.99 0.68 6.66
C LEU A 176 -2.58 0.11 6.52
N GLU A 177 -2.46 -1.21 6.52
CA GLU A 177 -1.19 -1.93 6.40
C GLU A 177 -0.90 -2.27 4.95
N ILE A 178 0.29 -1.93 4.46
CA ILE A 178 0.77 -2.22 3.10
C ILE A 178 2.06 -3.04 3.19
N ASN A 179 2.08 -4.18 2.51
CA ASN A 179 3.28 -4.99 2.38
C ASN A 179 4.11 -4.50 1.19
N ALA A 180 5.39 -4.21 1.40
CA ALA A 180 6.30 -3.75 0.36
C ALA A 180 6.41 -4.73 -0.83
N ALA A 181 6.32 -6.05 -0.57
CA ALA A 181 6.34 -7.06 -1.63
C ALA A 181 5.05 -7.03 -2.47
N ALA A 182 3.90 -6.78 -1.86
CA ALA A 182 2.64 -6.61 -2.59
C ALA A 182 2.65 -5.34 -3.44
N LEU A 183 3.18 -4.23 -2.90
CA LEU A 183 3.33 -2.98 -3.66
C LEU A 183 4.31 -3.13 -4.83
N ALA A 184 5.36 -3.95 -4.70
CA ALA A 184 6.30 -4.21 -5.79
C ALA A 184 5.68 -4.99 -6.98
N LEU A 185 4.51 -5.61 -6.78
CA LEU A 185 3.72 -6.29 -7.83
C LEU A 185 2.59 -5.43 -8.39
N ALA A 186 2.42 -4.22 -7.86
CA ALA A 186 1.43 -3.26 -8.31
C ALA A 186 1.86 -2.58 -9.62
N SER A 187 0.97 -1.74 -10.20
CA SER A 187 1.30 -0.94 -11.39
C SER A 187 2.50 -0.04 -11.15
N GLU A 188 3.27 0.24 -12.22
CA GLU A 188 4.44 1.13 -12.14
C GLU A 188 4.02 2.55 -11.71
N GLU A 189 2.86 3.00 -12.19
CA GLU A 189 2.26 4.29 -11.84
C GLU A 189 2.01 4.39 -10.33
N LEU A 190 1.39 3.37 -9.73
CA LEU A 190 1.15 3.34 -8.28
C LEU A 190 2.45 3.30 -7.49
N GLN A 191 3.43 2.48 -7.91
CA GLN A 191 4.72 2.39 -7.24
C GLN A 191 5.45 3.74 -7.21
N GLU A 192 5.48 4.46 -8.33
CA GLU A 192 6.14 5.77 -8.43
C GLU A 192 5.39 6.83 -7.64
N ARG A 193 4.05 6.87 -7.72
CA ARG A 193 3.23 7.79 -6.93
C ARG A 193 3.42 7.55 -5.44
N MET A 194 3.38 6.31 -5.00
CA MET A 194 3.61 5.94 -3.59
C MET A 194 5.00 6.38 -3.12
N ARG A 195 6.04 6.13 -3.91
CA ARG A 195 7.41 6.55 -3.58
C ARG A 195 7.51 8.07 -3.43
N THR A 196 6.93 8.81 -4.37
CA THR A 196 6.91 10.28 -4.36
C THR A 196 6.17 10.81 -3.13
N ALA A 197 5.00 10.26 -2.81
CA ALA A 197 4.21 10.67 -1.66
C ALA A 197 4.94 10.38 -0.33
N LEU A 198 5.56 9.20 -0.19
CA LEU A 198 6.34 8.85 1.00
C LEU A 198 7.55 9.78 1.20
N LEU A 199 8.28 10.07 0.12
CA LEU A 199 9.41 11.01 0.19
C LEU A 199 8.94 12.43 0.55
N GLY A 200 7.83 12.87 0.00
CA GLY A 200 7.20 14.15 0.34
C GLY A 200 6.91 14.25 1.85
N ARG A 201 6.28 13.23 2.44
CA ARG A 201 6.02 13.18 3.88
C ARG A 201 7.28 13.17 4.73
N MET A 202 8.32 12.46 4.31
CA MET A 202 9.61 12.48 5.01
C MET A 202 10.24 13.88 5.00
N ILE A 203 10.21 14.57 3.86
CA ILE A 203 10.73 15.93 3.74
C ILE A 203 9.96 16.91 4.64
N GLU A 204 8.63 16.82 4.65
CA GLU A 204 7.79 17.65 5.53
C GLU A 204 8.09 17.40 7.01
N ARG A 205 8.22 16.14 7.42
CA ARG A 205 8.58 15.76 8.79
C ARG A 205 9.94 16.29 9.18
N MET A 206 10.94 16.18 8.30
CA MET A 206 12.28 16.78 8.52
C MET A 206 12.22 18.30 8.67
N ARG A 207 11.44 18.99 7.84
CA ARG A 207 11.27 20.45 7.94
C ARG A 207 10.67 20.85 9.28
N THR A 208 9.66 20.15 9.75
CA THR A 208 9.01 20.39 11.03
C THR A 208 9.97 20.19 12.19
N VAL A 209 10.74 19.09 12.19
CA VAL A 209 11.77 18.82 13.21
C VAL A 209 12.84 19.91 13.23
N ASN A 210 13.34 20.31 12.07
CA ASN A 210 14.34 21.39 11.96
C ASN A 210 13.81 22.74 12.45
N GLN A 211 12.55 23.06 12.20
CA GLN A 211 11.91 24.28 12.72
C GLN A 211 11.80 24.27 14.24
N ILE A 212 11.39 23.13 14.82
CA ILE A 212 11.29 22.96 16.28
C ILE A 212 12.69 23.07 16.93
N ALA A 213 13.70 22.39 16.35
CA ALA A 213 15.07 22.44 16.82
C ALA A 213 15.64 23.88 16.77
N ALA A 214 15.40 24.61 15.68
CA ALA A 214 15.81 26.00 15.54
C ALA A 214 15.13 26.92 16.57
N ALA A 215 13.85 26.70 16.83
CA ALA A 215 13.09 27.47 17.83
C ALA A 215 13.57 27.21 19.28
N GLN A 216 14.12 26.02 19.55
CA GLN A 216 14.65 25.63 20.86
C GLN A 216 16.16 25.95 21.05
N GLY A 217 16.81 26.58 20.05
CA GLY A 217 18.22 26.93 20.08
C GLY A 217 19.17 25.73 19.99
N ALA A 218 18.68 24.55 19.63
CA ALA A 218 19.50 23.38 19.38
C ALA A 218 20.06 23.38 17.95
N PRO A 219 21.33 22.96 17.72
CA PRO A 219 21.85 22.87 16.36
C PRO A 219 21.05 21.85 15.54
N ALA A 220 20.43 22.33 14.47
CA ALA A 220 19.52 21.57 13.60
C ALA A 220 20.10 20.25 13.03
N VAL A 221 21.43 20.14 13.01
CA VAL A 221 22.16 18.99 12.43
C VAL A 221 22.14 17.75 13.34
N GLU A 222 22.15 17.91 14.66
CA GLU A 222 22.19 16.76 15.60
C GLU A 222 20.85 16.04 15.74
N SER A 223 19.74 16.81 15.69
CA SER A 223 18.38 16.22 15.80
C SER A 223 17.96 15.48 14.52
N ALA A 224 18.34 16.00 13.34
CA ALA A 224 18.11 15.31 12.07
C ALA A 224 18.98 14.04 11.94
N LYS A 225 20.20 14.07 12.47
CA LYS A 225 21.13 12.94 12.48
C LYS A 225 20.63 11.81 13.39
N ALA A 226 20.08 12.11 14.55
CA ALA A 226 19.47 11.14 15.45
C ALA A 226 18.24 10.43 14.85
N LEU A 227 17.45 11.13 14.03
CA LEU A 227 16.30 10.56 13.33
C LEU A 227 16.67 9.72 12.10
N MET A 228 17.79 10.02 11.44
CA MET A 228 18.28 9.28 10.28
C MET A 228 19.27 8.16 10.63
N GLU A 229 20.07 8.33 11.68
CA GLU A 229 21.16 7.44 12.09
C GLU A 229 20.80 6.56 13.29
N GLY A 230 19.54 6.32 13.58
CA GLY A 230 19.13 5.36 14.61
C GLY A 230 19.77 3.97 14.41
N SER A 231 21.10 3.93 14.33
CA SER A 231 21.94 2.75 14.49
C SER A 231 23.40 3.02 14.08
N THR A 232 24.22 3.42 15.00
CA THR A 232 25.63 2.95 15.14
C THR A 232 26.14 3.41 16.51
N ARG A 233 25.63 2.81 17.57
CA ARG A 233 26.43 2.66 18.78
C ARG A 233 26.79 1.18 18.90
N SER A 234 27.92 0.84 18.28
CA SER A 234 28.72 -0.30 18.65
C SER A 234 28.98 -0.25 20.16
N ALA A 235 28.67 -1.32 20.84
CA ALA A 235 29.01 -1.47 22.24
C ALA A 235 30.55 -1.26 22.46
N PRO A 236 30.98 -0.59 23.53
CA PRO A 236 32.39 -0.51 23.83
C PRO A 236 32.91 -1.91 24.15
N GLY A 237 33.87 -2.38 23.36
CA GLY A 237 34.56 -3.63 23.59
C GLY A 237 35.17 -3.65 24.97
N SER A 238 34.80 -4.64 25.76
CA SER A 238 35.50 -5.02 26.97
C SER A 238 36.90 -5.52 26.58
N GLY A 239 37.89 -4.65 26.66
CA GLY A 239 39.29 -5.04 26.62
C GLY A 239 39.62 -5.83 27.87
N LEU A 240 39.78 -7.12 27.73
CA LEU A 240 40.47 -7.97 28.67
C LEU A 240 41.95 -7.95 28.32
N ASP A 241 42.71 -7.08 29.00
CA ASP A 241 44.15 -7.15 29.04
C ASP A 241 44.55 -8.44 29.78
N LEU A 242 45.03 -9.43 29.04
CA LEU A 242 45.75 -10.56 29.58
C LEU A 242 47.24 -10.20 29.62
N GLU A 243 47.72 -9.76 30.78
CA GLU A 243 49.13 -9.68 31.08
C GLU A 243 49.73 -11.10 31.07
N LEU A 244 50.58 -11.36 30.10
CA LEU A 244 51.51 -12.49 30.13
C LEU A 244 52.80 -12.06 30.82
N THR A 245 53.00 -12.56 32.04
CA THR A 245 54.28 -12.49 32.76
C THR A 245 55.17 -13.69 32.34
N PRO A 246 56.44 -13.49 31.99
CA PRO A 246 57.31 -14.59 31.60
C PRO A 246 58.02 -15.20 32.83
N MET A 247 58.06 -16.54 32.85
CA MET A 247 59.14 -17.36 33.37
C MET A 247 59.20 -18.64 32.58
#